data_dfd8cf22bd2f4decf734b0b73e734437
#
_entry.id   dfd8cf22bd2f4decf734b0b73e734437
#
_cell.length_a   1.000
_cell.length_b   1.000
_cell.length_c   1.000
_cell.angle_alpha   90.00
_cell.angle_beta   90.00
_cell.angle_gamma   90.00
#
_symmetry.space_group_name_H-M   'P 1'
#
loop_
_entity.id
_entity.type
_entity.pdbx_description
1 polymer ?
#
loop_
_entity_poly.entity_id
_entity_poly.type
_entity_poly.pdbx_seq_one_letter_code
_entity_poly.pdbx_strand_id
1 'polypeptide(L)'
;MIEQAVREFLNALGPDLRRHALFPFDAAERLNWHYIPRERNGAALKAMNEAQRQAAMALLRAALSERGYSRAEDIMCLENVLAEIENDPETYGPLNYNVTVFGESGGTSPWGWRIDGHHLSLNFAHTPDGVAVTPAFFGANPATVEHGPHKGLRVLGAEEDLGRALISGLSEPQRDTAIIARDAFDDIITGPGREGSLERPVGLALLGMDETHRTLAMRIIEEFVGTMRPDIAEAERARVRSAGLHNIHFACAGSIEPRRPHYIGCTAPIS
;
A
#
# COMPACT_ATOMS: atom_id res chain seq x y z
N MET A 1 -8.60 13.21 -14.87
CA MET A 1 -7.66 12.10 -15.24
C MET A 1 -8.10 10.77 -14.64
N ILE A 2 -8.09 10.55 -13.33
CA ILE A 2 -8.56 9.29 -12.70
C ILE A 2 -10.02 9.00 -13.03
N GLU A 3 -10.90 9.97 -12.89
CA GLU A 3 -12.33 9.86 -13.22
C GLU A 3 -12.56 9.40 -14.67
N GLN A 4 -11.81 9.95 -15.61
CA GLN A 4 -11.88 9.51 -17.01
C GLN A 4 -11.42 8.05 -17.15
N ALA A 5 -10.32 7.66 -16.49
CA ALA A 5 -9.82 6.30 -16.55
C ALA A 5 -10.81 5.28 -15.94
N VAL A 6 -11.51 5.64 -14.84
CA VAL A 6 -12.59 4.81 -14.28
C VAL A 6 -13.73 4.63 -15.29
N ARG A 7 -14.15 5.72 -15.97
CA ARG A 7 -15.20 5.64 -17.00
C ARG A 7 -14.78 4.79 -18.19
N GLU A 8 -13.54 4.95 -18.65
CA GLU A 8 -12.98 4.15 -19.75
C GLU A 8 -12.90 2.68 -19.36
N PHE A 9 -12.42 2.37 -18.15
CA PHE A 9 -12.42 1.02 -17.61
C PHE A 9 -13.83 0.41 -17.59
N LEU A 10 -14.80 1.09 -16.97
CA LEU A 10 -16.17 0.60 -16.88
C LEU A 10 -16.84 0.44 -18.26
N ASN A 11 -16.49 1.28 -19.23
CA ASN A 11 -17.01 1.18 -20.60
C ASN A 11 -16.38 0.03 -21.40
N ALA A 12 -15.14 -0.35 -21.07
CA ALA A 12 -14.48 -1.50 -21.69
C ALA A 12 -15.05 -2.83 -21.20
N LEU A 13 -15.64 -2.87 -19.98
CA LEU A 13 -16.22 -4.09 -19.43
C LEU A 13 -17.50 -4.51 -20.14
N GLY A 14 -17.65 -5.82 -20.38
CA GLY A 14 -18.95 -6.40 -20.73
C GLY A 14 -19.96 -6.33 -19.57
N PRO A 15 -21.27 -6.55 -19.85
CA PRO A 15 -22.32 -6.37 -18.84
C PRO A 15 -22.09 -7.16 -17.54
N ASP A 16 -21.57 -8.36 -17.62
CA ASP A 16 -21.36 -9.23 -16.47
C ASP A 16 -20.21 -8.73 -15.59
N LEU A 17 -19.03 -8.47 -16.15
CA LEU A 17 -17.89 -7.92 -15.40
C LEU A 17 -18.22 -6.53 -14.83
N ARG A 18 -18.93 -5.69 -15.60
CA ARG A 18 -19.35 -4.38 -15.15
C ARG A 18 -20.27 -4.46 -13.90
N ARG A 19 -21.19 -5.42 -13.88
CA ARG A 19 -22.08 -5.67 -12.75
C ARG A 19 -21.33 -6.11 -11.52
N HIS A 20 -20.30 -6.94 -11.65
CA HIS A 20 -19.43 -7.36 -10.56
C HIS A 20 -18.53 -6.22 -10.06
N ALA A 21 -18.14 -5.29 -10.94
CA ALA A 21 -17.28 -4.17 -10.58
C ALA A 21 -17.97 -3.07 -9.75
N LEU A 22 -19.31 -2.94 -9.83
CA LEU A 22 -20.03 -1.77 -9.33
C LEU A 22 -20.75 -2.05 -8.00
N PHE A 23 -20.50 -1.18 -7.03
CA PHE A 23 -21.19 -1.16 -5.72
C PHE A 23 -21.65 0.26 -5.36
N PRO A 24 -22.67 0.41 -4.52
CA PRO A 24 -22.96 1.69 -3.87
C PRO A 24 -21.74 2.20 -3.07
N PHE A 25 -21.60 3.53 -2.95
CA PHE A 25 -20.44 4.10 -2.20
C PHE A 25 -20.46 3.74 -0.71
N ASP A 26 -21.63 3.58 -0.12
CA ASP A 26 -21.86 3.21 1.27
C ASP A 26 -21.90 1.68 1.50
N ALA A 27 -21.67 0.87 0.46
CA ALA A 27 -21.66 -0.57 0.60
C ALA A 27 -20.58 -1.03 1.59
N ALA A 28 -20.90 -2.02 2.44
CA ALA A 28 -19.95 -2.63 3.37
C ALA A 28 -18.72 -3.21 2.64
N GLU A 29 -18.87 -3.59 1.36
CA GLU A 29 -17.79 -4.07 0.50
C GLU A 29 -16.64 -3.04 0.38
N ARG A 30 -16.91 -1.73 0.51
CA ARG A 30 -15.86 -0.71 0.47
C ARG A 30 -14.85 -0.84 1.61
N LEU A 31 -15.24 -1.38 2.74
CA LEU A 31 -14.39 -1.65 3.91
C LEU A 31 -13.82 -3.08 3.92
N ASN A 32 -14.24 -3.94 3.00
CA ASN A 32 -13.81 -5.35 2.91
C ASN A 32 -12.51 -5.50 2.08
N TRP A 33 -11.51 -4.67 2.36
CA TRP A 33 -10.19 -4.80 1.74
C TRP A 33 -9.36 -5.91 2.40
N HIS A 34 -8.45 -6.53 1.64
CA HIS A 34 -7.54 -7.53 2.18
C HIS A 34 -6.28 -7.68 1.33
N TYR A 35 -5.23 -8.33 1.90
CA TYR A 35 -3.95 -8.55 1.23
C TYR A 35 -3.50 -10.02 1.21
N ILE A 36 -4.26 -10.93 1.82
CA ILE A 36 -4.00 -12.38 1.74
C ILE A 36 -4.70 -13.00 0.52
N PRO A 37 -4.29 -14.21 0.06
CA PRO A 37 -5.05 -14.95 -0.95
C PRO A 37 -6.46 -15.28 -0.43
N ARG A 38 -7.48 -14.84 -1.18
CA ARG A 38 -8.90 -15.10 -0.90
C ARG A 38 -9.76 -14.73 -2.10
N GLU A 39 -10.99 -15.22 -2.12
CA GLU A 39 -12.00 -14.72 -3.05
C GLU A 39 -12.33 -13.25 -2.77
N ARG A 40 -12.53 -12.48 -3.83
CA ARG A 40 -12.82 -11.04 -3.79
C ARG A 40 -13.97 -10.70 -4.72
N ASN A 41 -14.75 -9.71 -4.31
CA ASN A 41 -15.69 -9.05 -5.20
C ASN A 41 -14.95 -8.13 -6.19
N GLY A 42 -15.66 -7.69 -7.24
CA GLY A 42 -15.10 -6.84 -8.28
C GLY A 42 -14.92 -7.55 -9.61
N ALA A 43 -14.47 -6.83 -10.60
CA ALA A 43 -14.11 -7.40 -11.90
C ALA A 43 -12.70 -7.98 -11.82
N ALA A 44 -12.60 -9.32 -11.91
CA ALA A 44 -11.33 -10.04 -11.81
C ALA A 44 -10.51 -9.88 -13.11
N LEU A 45 -9.22 -9.51 -13.01
CA LEU A 45 -8.34 -9.38 -14.19
C LEU A 45 -8.23 -10.68 -14.97
N LYS A 46 -8.26 -11.83 -14.30
CA LYS A 46 -8.23 -13.15 -14.97
C LYS A 46 -9.45 -13.43 -15.85
N ALA A 47 -10.58 -12.79 -15.59
CA ALA A 47 -11.80 -12.92 -16.40
C ALA A 47 -11.89 -11.89 -17.54
N MET A 48 -10.96 -10.95 -17.61
CA MET A 48 -10.90 -9.89 -18.61
C MET A 48 -10.16 -10.34 -19.88
N ASN A 49 -10.61 -9.84 -21.02
CA ASN A 49 -9.80 -9.87 -22.24
C ASN A 49 -8.66 -8.83 -22.17
N GLU A 50 -7.78 -8.85 -23.18
CA GLU A 50 -6.60 -7.98 -23.17
C GLU A 50 -6.94 -6.49 -23.14
N ALA A 51 -7.91 -6.03 -23.92
CA ALA A 51 -8.32 -4.61 -23.93
C ALA A 51 -8.90 -4.17 -22.57
N GLN A 52 -9.63 -5.05 -21.90
CA GLN A 52 -10.19 -4.80 -20.58
C GLN A 52 -9.08 -4.73 -19.51
N ARG A 53 -8.09 -5.63 -19.57
CA ARG A 53 -6.92 -5.58 -18.70
C ARG A 53 -6.12 -4.30 -18.90
N GLN A 54 -5.90 -3.90 -20.15
CA GLN A 54 -5.22 -2.66 -20.47
C GLN A 54 -5.95 -1.44 -19.89
N ALA A 55 -7.27 -1.40 -19.92
CA ALA A 55 -8.07 -0.35 -19.31
C ALA A 55 -7.96 -0.35 -17.76
N ALA A 56 -7.94 -1.54 -17.13
CA ALA A 56 -7.71 -1.66 -15.69
C ALA A 56 -6.31 -1.17 -15.29
N MET A 57 -5.27 -1.55 -16.04
CA MET A 57 -3.90 -1.11 -15.77
C MET A 57 -3.70 0.39 -16.08
N ALA A 58 -4.41 0.94 -17.07
CA ALA A 58 -4.44 2.38 -17.33
C ALA A 58 -5.07 3.17 -16.18
N LEU A 59 -6.12 2.63 -15.55
CA LEU A 59 -6.71 3.20 -14.34
C LEU A 59 -5.69 3.23 -13.19
N LEU A 60 -4.99 2.12 -12.96
CA LEU A 60 -3.95 2.04 -11.94
C LEU A 60 -2.82 3.05 -12.21
N ARG A 61 -2.34 3.13 -13.45
CA ARG A 61 -1.32 4.11 -13.89
C ARG A 61 -1.78 5.55 -13.72
N ALA A 62 -3.06 5.86 -13.91
CA ALA A 62 -3.60 7.20 -13.74
C ALA A 62 -3.59 7.68 -12.28
N ALA A 63 -3.49 6.76 -11.32
CA ALA A 63 -3.56 7.06 -9.89
C ALA A 63 -2.20 7.00 -9.18
N LEU A 64 -1.20 6.38 -9.78
CA LEU A 64 0.13 6.17 -9.21
C LEU A 64 1.18 7.06 -9.90
N SER A 65 2.31 7.23 -9.23
CA SER A 65 3.55 7.68 -9.87
C SER A 65 4.14 6.54 -10.73
N GLU A 66 5.11 6.83 -11.58
CA GLU A 66 5.82 5.78 -12.33
C GLU A 66 6.44 4.75 -11.36
N ARG A 67 7.04 5.20 -10.26
CA ARG A 67 7.57 4.31 -9.21
C ARG A 67 6.48 3.45 -8.56
N GLY A 68 5.36 4.05 -8.22
CA GLY A 68 4.24 3.33 -7.59
C GLY A 68 3.61 2.31 -8.55
N TYR A 69 3.50 2.66 -9.82
CA TYR A 69 2.99 1.76 -10.85
C TYR A 69 3.95 0.58 -11.07
N SER A 70 5.27 0.84 -11.25
CA SER A 70 6.26 -0.25 -11.35
C SER A 70 6.25 -1.15 -10.12
N ARG A 71 6.13 -0.57 -8.91
CA ARG A 71 6.01 -1.36 -7.67
C ARG A 71 4.79 -2.28 -7.68
N ALA A 72 3.64 -1.80 -8.13
CA ALA A 72 2.44 -2.62 -8.24
C ALA A 72 2.62 -3.75 -9.28
N GLU A 73 3.23 -3.47 -10.44
CA GLU A 73 3.56 -4.49 -11.44
C GLU A 73 4.55 -5.53 -10.90
N ASP A 74 5.58 -5.10 -10.16
CA ASP A 74 6.55 -6.00 -9.55
C ASP A 74 5.89 -6.91 -8.50
N ILE A 75 4.96 -6.39 -7.67
CA ILE A 75 4.18 -7.21 -6.73
C ILE A 75 3.34 -8.25 -7.48
N MET A 76 2.64 -7.84 -8.54
CA MET A 76 1.87 -8.77 -9.37
C MET A 76 2.77 -9.81 -10.05
N CYS A 77 3.97 -9.42 -10.45
CA CYS A 77 4.97 -10.32 -11.04
C CYS A 77 5.52 -11.33 -10.02
N LEU A 78 5.71 -10.93 -8.74
CA LEU A 78 6.15 -11.82 -7.66
C LEU A 78 5.18 -13.00 -7.44
N GLU A 79 3.92 -12.88 -7.82
CA GLU A 79 2.96 -13.99 -7.74
C GLU A 79 3.42 -15.20 -8.58
N ASN A 80 4.11 -15.00 -9.71
CA ASN A 80 4.68 -16.11 -10.48
C ASN A 80 5.81 -16.80 -9.69
N VAL A 81 6.66 -16.01 -9.03
CA VAL A 81 7.76 -16.54 -8.20
C VAL A 81 7.20 -17.33 -7.02
N LEU A 82 6.16 -16.79 -6.39
CA LEU A 82 5.51 -17.44 -5.25
C LEU A 82 4.78 -18.71 -5.68
N ALA A 83 4.11 -18.71 -6.83
CA ALA A 83 3.46 -19.89 -7.41
C ALA A 83 4.48 -21.04 -7.64
N GLU A 84 5.71 -20.73 -8.05
CA GLU A 84 6.79 -21.72 -8.19
C GLU A 84 7.29 -22.21 -6.82
N ILE A 85 7.48 -21.32 -5.84
CA ILE A 85 7.95 -21.66 -4.49
C ILE A 85 6.96 -22.56 -3.76
N GLU A 86 5.67 -22.19 -3.80
CA GLU A 86 4.58 -22.88 -3.10
C GLU A 86 4.00 -24.06 -3.91
N ASN A 87 4.41 -24.19 -5.18
CA ASN A 87 3.85 -25.16 -6.13
C ASN A 87 2.31 -25.08 -6.23
N ASP A 88 1.78 -23.85 -6.24
CA ASP A 88 0.35 -23.56 -6.29
C ASP A 88 0.01 -22.39 -7.24
N PRO A 89 -0.02 -22.64 -8.56
CA PRO A 89 -0.33 -21.62 -9.56
C PRO A 89 -1.82 -21.23 -9.63
N GLU A 90 -2.69 -21.92 -8.92
CA GLU A 90 -4.12 -21.58 -8.84
C GLU A 90 -4.35 -20.46 -7.81
N THR A 91 -3.74 -20.57 -6.66
CA THR A 91 -3.79 -19.56 -5.59
C THR A 91 -2.96 -18.33 -5.94
N TYR A 92 -1.75 -18.52 -6.49
CA TYR A 92 -0.81 -17.44 -6.80
C TYR A 92 -0.72 -17.20 -8.31
N GLY A 93 -1.05 -15.99 -8.72
CA GLY A 93 -0.98 -15.64 -10.14
C GLY A 93 -1.13 -14.14 -10.38
N PRO A 94 -0.41 -13.60 -11.38
CA PRO A 94 -0.33 -12.16 -11.63
C PRO A 94 -1.67 -11.53 -12.08
N LEU A 95 -2.68 -12.34 -12.36
CA LEU A 95 -4.03 -11.89 -12.71
C LEU A 95 -5.07 -12.14 -11.61
N ASN A 96 -4.68 -12.59 -10.42
CA ASN A 96 -5.56 -12.79 -9.26
C ASN A 96 -5.82 -11.47 -8.51
N TYR A 97 -6.15 -10.43 -9.27
CA TYR A 97 -6.49 -9.08 -8.77
C TYR A 97 -7.87 -8.68 -9.27
N ASN A 98 -8.58 -7.89 -8.47
CA ASN A 98 -9.92 -7.43 -8.77
C ASN A 98 -10.00 -5.91 -8.74
N VAL A 99 -10.78 -5.33 -9.64
CA VAL A 99 -11.08 -3.89 -9.63
C VAL A 99 -12.54 -3.69 -9.27
N THR A 100 -12.77 -2.85 -8.26
CA THR A 100 -14.10 -2.51 -7.75
C THR A 100 -14.28 -1.00 -7.78
N VAL A 101 -15.46 -0.53 -8.18
CA VAL A 101 -15.83 0.89 -8.21
C VAL A 101 -17.05 1.10 -7.31
N PHE A 102 -17.00 2.13 -6.50
CA PHE A 102 -18.01 2.47 -5.48
C PHE A 102 -18.64 3.83 -5.81
N GLY A 103 -19.94 3.84 -6.04
CA GLY A 103 -20.68 5.05 -6.45
C GLY A 103 -20.47 5.42 -7.91
N GLU A 104 -20.87 6.62 -8.29
CA GLU A 104 -20.78 7.15 -9.65
C GLU A 104 -19.64 8.18 -9.76
N SER A 105 -18.69 7.92 -10.67
CA SER A 105 -17.62 8.88 -10.97
C SER A 105 -18.14 10.07 -11.78
N GLY A 106 -17.72 11.30 -11.42
CA GLY A 106 -17.99 12.53 -12.18
C GLY A 106 -19.17 13.36 -11.71
N GLY A 107 -19.80 13.00 -10.59
CA GLY A 107 -20.81 13.80 -9.91
C GLY A 107 -20.22 14.61 -8.74
N THR A 108 -21.11 15.26 -7.97
CA THR A 108 -20.75 15.95 -6.71
C THR A 108 -20.78 15.00 -5.50
N SER A 109 -21.31 13.82 -5.66
CA SER A 109 -21.37 12.79 -4.62
C SER A 109 -20.03 12.11 -4.46
N PRO A 110 -19.67 11.66 -3.26
CA PRO A 110 -18.47 10.84 -3.05
C PRO A 110 -18.52 9.55 -3.87
N TRP A 111 -17.39 9.17 -4.40
CA TRP A 111 -17.20 7.90 -5.10
C TRP A 111 -15.81 7.34 -4.83
N GLY A 112 -15.55 6.12 -5.18
CA GLY A 112 -14.26 5.51 -4.95
C GLY A 112 -13.99 4.32 -5.87
N TRP A 113 -12.81 3.75 -5.75
CA TRP A 113 -12.45 2.51 -6.42
C TRP A 113 -11.32 1.82 -5.66
N ARG A 114 -11.20 0.55 -5.89
CA ARG A 114 -10.17 -0.29 -5.31
C ARG A 114 -9.59 -1.22 -6.38
N ILE A 115 -8.29 -1.46 -6.31
CA ILE A 115 -7.66 -2.64 -6.88
C ILE A 115 -7.06 -3.44 -5.74
N ASP A 116 -7.41 -4.71 -5.62
CA ASP A 116 -6.86 -5.56 -4.58
C ASP A 116 -6.66 -7.01 -5.04
N GLY A 117 -5.66 -7.65 -4.45
CA GLY A 117 -5.27 -9.02 -4.61
C GLY A 117 -4.32 -9.44 -3.50
N HIS A 118 -3.53 -10.49 -3.74
CA HIS A 118 -2.49 -10.85 -2.80
C HIS A 118 -1.40 -9.77 -2.81
N HIS A 119 -0.97 -9.33 -1.63
CA HIS A 119 0.06 -8.34 -1.37
C HIS A 119 -0.15 -6.94 -2.00
N LEU A 120 -1.29 -6.66 -2.60
CA LEU A 120 -1.64 -5.33 -3.11
C LEU A 120 -3.09 -5.00 -2.76
N SER A 121 -3.31 -3.86 -2.10
CA SER A 121 -4.66 -3.31 -1.92
C SER A 121 -4.60 -1.79 -1.87
N LEU A 122 -5.10 -1.15 -2.92
CA LEU A 122 -5.12 0.30 -3.06
C LEU A 122 -6.56 0.79 -3.13
N ASN A 123 -6.95 1.57 -2.13
CA ASN A 123 -8.31 2.05 -1.94
C ASN A 123 -8.36 3.57 -2.10
N PHE A 124 -9.06 4.03 -3.12
CA PHE A 124 -9.20 5.45 -3.45
C PHE A 124 -10.60 5.93 -3.14
N ALA A 125 -10.71 7.01 -2.38
CA ALA A 125 -11.96 7.70 -2.13
C ALA A 125 -11.87 9.15 -2.62
N HIS A 126 -12.77 9.53 -3.50
CA HIS A 126 -12.90 10.88 -4.06
C HIS A 126 -14.05 11.59 -3.35
N THR A 127 -13.74 12.71 -2.72
CA THR A 127 -14.70 13.56 -2.01
C THR A 127 -14.55 15.01 -2.48
N PRO A 128 -15.47 15.92 -2.13
CA PRO A 128 -15.29 17.34 -2.39
C PRO A 128 -13.99 17.93 -1.81
N ASP A 129 -13.46 17.36 -0.74
CA ASP A 129 -12.24 17.79 -0.06
C ASP A 129 -10.95 17.25 -0.70
N GLY A 130 -11.07 16.36 -1.70
CA GLY A 130 -9.94 15.79 -2.43
C GLY A 130 -9.98 14.27 -2.54
N VAL A 131 -8.80 13.69 -2.79
CA VAL A 131 -8.63 12.24 -2.92
C VAL A 131 -7.89 11.70 -1.69
N ALA A 132 -8.50 10.74 -1.02
CA ALA A 132 -7.86 9.95 0.02
C ALA A 132 -7.46 8.58 -0.55
N VAL A 133 -6.27 8.10 -0.19
CA VAL A 133 -5.78 6.75 -0.55
C VAL A 133 -5.48 6.01 0.74
N THR A 134 -6.54 5.44 1.31
CA THR A 134 -6.44 4.73 2.59
C THR A 134 -7.53 3.66 2.71
N PRO A 135 -7.16 2.43 3.11
CA PRO A 135 -5.78 1.95 3.24
C PRO A 135 -5.08 1.81 1.87
N ALA A 136 -3.76 2.00 1.88
CA ALA A 136 -2.89 1.69 0.75
C ALA A 136 -1.87 0.64 1.21
N PHE A 137 -1.95 -0.55 0.67
CA PHE A 137 -1.10 -1.68 1.05
C PHE A 137 -0.27 -2.17 -0.13
N PHE A 138 1.03 -2.25 0.07
CA PHE A 138 2.01 -2.90 -0.79
C PHE A 138 2.76 -3.92 0.04
N GLY A 139 2.73 -5.18 -0.34
CA GLY A 139 3.45 -6.28 0.29
C GLY A 139 4.37 -6.99 -0.70
N ALA A 140 5.28 -7.80 -0.21
CA ALA A 140 6.16 -8.59 -1.05
C ALA A 140 6.49 -9.93 -0.39
N ASN A 141 6.30 -11.01 -1.11
CA ASN A 141 6.76 -12.34 -0.77
C ASN A 141 7.21 -13.06 -2.05
N PRO A 142 8.48 -13.50 -2.13
CA PRO A 142 9.53 -13.33 -1.13
C PRO A 142 10.01 -11.87 -0.99
N ALA A 143 10.57 -11.51 0.17
CA ALA A 143 11.17 -10.20 0.40
C ALA A 143 12.39 -9.95 -0.50
N THR A 144 13.08 -11.02 -0.89
CA THR A 144 14.17 -11.03 -1.88
C THR A 144 14.03 -12.27 -2.74
N VAL A 145 14.03 -12.10 -4.05
CA VAL A 145 14.01 -13.23 -4.98
C VAL A 145 15.43 -13.82 -5.07
N GLU A 146 15.58 -15.07 -4.64
CA GLU A 146 16.90 -15.72 -4.55
C GLU A 146 17.32 -16.39 -5.87
N HIS A 147 16.36 -16.76 -6.74
CA HIS A 147 16.62 -17.54 -7.95
C HIS A 147 15.76 -17.07 -9.13
N GLY A 148 16.06 -17.58 -10.32
CA GLY A 148 15.27 -17.32 -11.54
C GLY A 148 15.54 -15.95 -12.18
N PRO A 149 14.69 -15.56 -13.16
CA PRO A 149 14.90 -14.35 -13.97
C PRO A 149 14.78 -13.05 -13.17
N HIS A 150 14.10 -13.07 -12.02
CA HIS A 150 13.92 -11.92 -11.13
C HIS A 150 14.90 -11.93 -9.93
N LYS A 151 15.96 -12.76 -9.96
CA LYS A 151 16.93 -12.86 -8.87
C LYS A 151 17.46 -11.48 -8.46
N GLY A 152 17.41 -11.20 -7.15
CA GLY A 152 17.84 -9.95 -6.55
C GLY A 152 16.73 -8.89 -6.43
N LEU A 153 15.54 -9.12 -6.98
CA LEU A 153 14.40 -8.21 -6.82
C LEU A 153 14.00 -8.13 -5.35
N ARG A 154 13.90 -6.90 -4.84
CA ARG A 154 13.42 -6.51 -3.51
C ARG A 154 12.44 -5.37 -3.67
N VAL A 155 11.15 -5.66 -3.79
CA VAL A 155 10.12 -4.65 -4.09
C VAL A 155 10.00 -3.60 -2.99
N LEU A 156 10.15 -4.00 -1.73
CA LEU A 156 10.12 -3.14 -0.54
C LEU A 156 11.51 -2.98 0.10
N GLY A 157 12.57 -3.10 -0.69
CA GLY A 157 13.95 -3.05 -0.18
C GLY A 157 14.34 -1.69 0.36
N ALA A 158 13.84 -0.61 -0.21
CA ALA A 158 14.15 0.75 0.24
C ALA A 158 13.58 1.03 1.64
N GLU A 159 12.37 0.60 1.92
CA GLU A 159 11.72 0.73 3.23
C GLU A 159 12.52 -0.02 4.32
N GLU A 160 12.93 -1.24 4.03
CA GLU A 160 13.76 -2.04 4.94
C GLU A 160 15.11 -1.38 5.18
N ASP A 161 15.83 -1.02 4.11
CA ASP A 161 17.18 -0.46 4.20
C ASP A 161 17.20 0.89 4.94
N LEU A 162 16.22 1.77 4.66
CA LEU A 162 16.08 3.05 5.34
C LEU A 162 15.74 2.87 6.82
N GLY A 163 14.82 1.97 7.14
CA GLY A 163 14.44 1.68 8.52
C GLY A 163 15.59 1.11 9.32
N ARG A 164 16.35 0.18 8.76
CA ARG A 164 17.55 -0.37 9.40
C ARG A 164 18.65 0.67 9.58
N ALA A 165 18.90 1.52 8.57
CA ALA A 165 19.85 2.61 8.68
C ALA A 165 19.44 3.58 9.80
N LEU A 166 18.16 3.92 9.90
CA LEU A 166 17.66 4.79 10.94
C LEU A 166 17.86 4.19 12.33
N ILE A 167 17.34 2.99 12.59
CA ILE A 167 17.42 2.38 13.93
C ILE A 167 18.86 2.10 14.37
N SER A 168 19.73 1.69 13.44
CA SER A 168 21.14 1.41 13.74
C SER A 168 21.95 2.66 14.05
N GLY A 169 21.59 3.81 13.48
CA GLY A 169 22.24 5.09 13.72
C GLY A 169 21.86 5.77 15.03
N LEU A 170 20.71 5.43 15.62
CA LEU A 170 20.22 6.02 16.88
C LEU A 170 21.15 5.68 18.06
N SER A 171 21.25 6.60 19.02
CA SER A 171 21.88 6.32 20.32
C SER A 171 21.11 5.26 21.10
N GLU A 172 21.75 4.61 22.08
CA GLU A 172 21.12 3.58 22.91
C GLU A 172 19.80 4.04 23.55
N PRO A 173 19.74 5.21 24.23
CA PRO A 173 18.48 5.71 24.81
C PRO A 173 17.38 5.99 23.77
N GLN A 174 17.78 6.42 22.56
CA GLN A 174 16.83 6.63 21.45
C GLN A 174 16.30 5.30 20.89
N ARG A 175 17.18 4.29 20.76
CA ARG A 175 16.78 2.94 20.36
C ARG A 175 15.81 2.31 21.35
N ASP A 176 16.09 2.44 22.66
CA ASP A 176 15.19 1.93 23.71
C ASP A 176 13.80 2.55 23.64
N THR A 177 13.71 3.81 23.20
CA THR A 177 12.42 4.47 22.97
C THR A 177 11.77 4.04 21.66
N ALA A 178 12.55 3.84 20.60
CA ALA A 178 12.04 3.48 19.28
C ALA A 178 11.62 2.01 19.19
N ILE A 179 12.28 1.10 19.94
CA ILE A 179 11.95 -0.34 19.94
C ILE A 179 10.77 -0.56 20.88
N ILE A 180 9.59 -0.77 20.32
CA ILE A 180 8.33 -0.92 21.06
C ILE A 180 8.01 -2.36 21.47
N ALA A 181 8.67 -3.35 20.87
CA ALA A 181 8.56 -4.76 21.22
C ALA A 181 9.86 -5.50 20.86
N ARG A 182 10.19 -6.55 21.65
CA ARG A 182 11.38 -7.41 21.39
C ARG A 182 11.21 -8.32 20.22
N ASP A 183 10.00 -8.83 20.05
CA ASP A 183 9.63 -9.71 18.94
C ASP A 183 8.90 -8.92 17.85
N ALA A 184 9.10 -9.30 16.59
CA ALA A 184 8.32 -8.74 15.50
C ALA A 184 6.86 -9.16 15.65
N PHE A 185 5.95 -8.30 15.21
CA PHE A 185 4.54 -8.66 15.16
C PHE A 185 4.30 -9.72 14.07
N ASP A 186 3.38 -10.62 14.33
CA ASP A 186 3.00 -11.67 13.37
C ASP A 186 2.32 -11.10 12.13
N ASP A 187 1.76 -9.89 12.25
CA ASP A 187 1.02 -9.22 11.17
C ASP A 187 1.10 -7.70 11.31
N ILE A 188 0.63 -6.95 10.27
CA ILE A 188 0.56 -5.49 10.32
C ILE A 188 -0.43 -5.03 11.41
N ILE A 189 -0.07 -3.99 12.16
CA ILE A 189 -0.86 -3.54 13.32
C ILE A 189 -2.25 -3.06 12.86
N THR A 190 -2.31 -2.23 11.83
CA THR A 190 -3.55 -1.62 11.30
C THR A 190 -4.11 -2.39 10.10
N GLY A 191 -4.08 -3.72 10.16
CA GLY A 191 -4.64 -4.59 9.13
C GLY A 191 -6.16 -4.54 9.04
N PRO A 192 -6.76 -5.29 8.09
CA PRO A 192 -8.20 -5.34 7.91
C PRO A 192 -8.94 -5.68 9.21
N GLY A 193 -9.98 -4.88 9.54
CA GLY A 193 -10.75 -5.03 10.79
C GLY A 193 -10.01 -4.58 12.05
N ARG A 194 -8.84 -3.95 11.92
CA ARG A 194 -8.03 -3.41 13.02
C ARG A 194 -7.77 -1.90 12.83
N GLU A 195 -8.65 -1.23 12.11
CA GLU A 195 -8.63 0.21 11.94
C GLU A 195 -8.72 0.88 13.33
N GLY A 196 -7.87 1.86 13.59
CA GLY A 196 -7.82 2.56 14.89
C GLY A 196 -7.15 1.77 16.03
N SER A 197 -6.51 0.62 15.78
CA SER A 197 -5.76 -0.14 16.81
C SER A 197 -4.56 0.63 17.39
N LEU A 198 -4.08 1.66 16.72
CA LEU A 198 -3.11 2.62 17.23
C LEU A 198 -3.84 3.90 17.70
N GLU A 199 -4.23 3.94 18.97
CA GLU A 199 -4.92 5.09 19.57
C GLU A 199 -4.03 6.34 19.68
N ARG A 200 -2.73 6.15 19.71
CA ARG A 200 -1.72 7.22 19.82
C ARG A 200 -0.43 6.82 19.14
N PRO A 201 0.37 7.79 18.65
CA PRO A 201 1.71 7.53 18.16
C PRO A 201 2.58 6.84 19.21
N VAL A 202 3.38 5.87 18.78
CA VAL A 202 4.31 5.10 19.62
C VAL A 202 5.73 5.19 19.07
N GLY A 203 6.71 5.04 19.93
CA GLY A 203 8.12 5.07 19.58
C GLY A 203 8.76 6.44 19.80
N LEU A 204 9.83 6.74 19.07
CA LEU A 204 10.64 7.95 19.20
C LEU A 204 10.07 9.07 18.32
N ALA A 205 9.70 10.20 18.94
CA ALA A 205 9.29 11.38 18.17
C ALA A 205 10.43 11.91 17.29
N LEU A 206 10.12 12.32 16.06
CA LEU A 206 11.12 12.84 15.12
C LEU A 206 11.83 14.09 15.70
N LEU A 207 11.14 14.88 16.51
CA LEU A 207 11.74 16.04 17.20
C LEU A 207 12.93 15.66 18.09
N GLY A 208 12.91 14.45 18.68
CA GLY A 208 13.99 13.89 19.51
C GLY A 208 15.21 13.39 18.73
N MET A 209 15.20 13.46 17.40
CA MET A 209 16.29 13.03 16.51
C MET A 209 17.13 14.21 16.03
N ASP A 210 18.36 13.97 15.64
CA ASP A 210 19.16 14.92 14.86
C ASP A 210 18.66 15.03 13.40
N GLU A 211 19.23 15.93 12.62
CA GLU A 211 18.82 16.21 11.24
C GLU A 211 19.02 14.99 10.32
N THR A 212 20.10 14.25 10.51
CA THR A 212 20.40 13.04 9.70
C THR A 212 19.33 11.97 9.89
N HIS A 213 18.98 11.68 11.15
CA HIS A 213 17.97 10.67 11.46
C HIS A 213 16.55 11.13 11.06
N ARG A 214 16.22 12.42 11.24
CA ARG A 214 14.95 12.99 10.72
C ARG A 214 14.84 12.83 9.20
N THR A 215 15.93 13.07 8.49
CA THR A 215 15.98 12.91 7.03
C THR A 215 15.69 11.45 6.64
N LEU A 216 16.27 10.47 7.33
CA LEU A 216 15.98 9.05 7.08
C LEU A 216 14.51 8.72 7.36
N ALA A 217 13.95 9.19 8.47
CA ALA A 217 12.53 8.97 8.79
C ALA A 217 11.59 9.60 7.73
N MET A 218 11.89 10.81 7.28
CA MET A 218 11.11 11.46 6.21
C MET A 218 11.25 10.74 4.87
N ARG A 219 12.40 10.13 4.59
CA ARG A 219 12.56 9.28 3.40
C ARG A 219 11.74 8.00 3.49
N ILE A 220 11.63 7.38 4.68
CA ILE A 220 10.73 6.23 4.87
C ILE A 220 9.28 6.63 4.53
N ILE A 221 8.81 7.76 5.05
CA ILE A 221 7.48 8.28 4.75
C ILE A 221 7.32 8.53 3.24
N GLU A 222 8.35 9.09 2.59
CA GLU A 222 8.33 9.37 1.15
C GLU A 222 8.30 8.09 0.29
N GLU A 223 8.83 6.94 0.78
CA GLU A 223 8.69 5.66 0.07
C GLU A 223 7.22 5.24 -0.10
N PHE A 224 6.36 5.58 0.84
CA PHE A 224 4.91 5.33 0.74
C PHE A 224 4.18 6.45 -0.02
N VAL A 225 4.34 7.69 0.43
CA VAL A 225 3.64 8.86 -0.14
C VAL A 225 3.96 9.03 -1.62
N GLY A 226 5.24 8.89 -1.99
CA GLY A 226 5.71 9.06 -3.36
C GLY A 226 5.31 7.94 -4.33
N THR A 227 4.58 6.91 -3.89
CA THR A 227 3.97 5.93 -4.79
C THR A 227 2.72 6.47 -5.49
N MET A 228 2.08 7.49 -4.94
CA MET A 228 0.89 8.10 -5.51
C MET A 228 1.26 9.13 -6.60
N ARG A 229 0.31 9.42 -7.48
CA ARG A 229 0.46 10.50 -8.46
C ARG A 229 0.77 11.83 -7.75
N PRO A 230 1.45 12.78 -8.44
CA PRO A 230 2.04 13.95 -7.77
C PRO A 230 1.08 14.82 -6.95
N ASP A 231 -0.15 15.02 -7.40
CA ASP A 231 -1.15 15.84 -6.70
C ASP A 231 -1.67 15.19 -5.42
N ILE A 232 -1.89 13.86 -5.44
CA ILE A 232 -2.27 13.07 -4.26
C ILE A 232 -1.09 13.05 -3.28
N ALA A 233 0.12 12.77 -3.77
CA ALA A 233 1.32 12.74 -2.96
C ALA A 233 1.59 14.10 -2.28
N GLU A 234 1.36 15.22 -2.97
CA GLU A 234 1.56 16.55 -2.38
C GLU A 234 0.53 16.87 -1.29
N ALA A 235 -0.72 16.43 -1.44
CA ALA A 235 -1.72 16.55 -0.38
C ALA A 235 -1.30 15.76 0.87
N GLU A 236 -0.78 14.54 0.71
CA GLU A 236 -0.25 13.75 1.84
C GLU A 236 1.00 14.37 2.47
N ARG A 237 1.94 14.88 1.67
CA ARG A 237 3.09 15.62 2.19
C ARG A 237 2.67 16.85 3.00
N ALA A 238 1.62 17.55 2.57
CA ALA A 238 1.07 18.68 3.31
C ALA A 238 0.51 18.25 4.68
N ARG A 239 -0.21 17.12 4.74
CA ARG A 239 -0.68 16.53 6.01
C ARG A 239 0.48 16.14 6.93
N VAL A 240 1.51 15.48 6.40
CA VAL A 240 2.72 15.13 7.17
C VAL A 240 3.40 16.38 7.72
N ARG A 241 3.55 17.44 6.91
CA ARG A 241 4.12 18.71 7.36
C ARG A 241 3.27 19.37 8.45
N SER A 242 1.95 19.35 8.32
CA SER A 242 1.04 19.98 9.30
C SER A 242 0.99 19.22 10.63
N ALA A 243 1.20 17.91 10.62
CA ALA A 243 1.31 17.13 11.86
C ALA A 243 2.47 17.60 12.74
N GLY A 244 3.58 18.02 12.13
CA GLY A 244 4.77 18.49 12.83
C GLY A 244 5.63 17.38 13.43
N LEU A 245 6.93 17.64 13.55
CA LEU A 245 7.93 16.63 13.96
C LEU A 245 7.74 16.08 15.38
N HIS A 246 7.03 16.80 16.24
CA HIS A 246 6.72 16.34 17.60
C HIS A 246 5.60 15.29 17.65
N ASN A 247 4.75 15.26 16.64
CA ASN A 247 3.64 14.33 16.55
C ASN A 247 3.96 13.09 15.67
N ILE A 248 5.00 13.16 14.84
CA ILE A 248 5.42 12.02 14.03
C ILE A 248 6.42 11.20 14.82
N HIS A 249 6.15 9.91 14.98
CA HIS A 249 6.99 8.98 15.74
C HIS A 249 7.45 7.83 14.85
N PHE A 250 8.69 7.44 15.03
CA PHE A 250 9.28 6.25 14.43
C PHE A 250 9.30 5.13 15.46
N ALA A 251 8.83 3.96 15.07
CA ALA A 251 8.81 2.77 15.90
C ALA A 251 9.38 1.56 15.15
N CYS A 252 9.98 0.66 15.92
CA CYS A 252 10.52 -0.60 15.44
C CYS A 252 10.12 -1.72 16.42
N ALA A 253 9.94 -2.94 15.91
CA ALA A 253 9.80 -4.14 16.74
C ALA A 253 10.58 -5.29 16.10
N GLY A 254 11.01 -6.26 16.91
CA GLY A 254 11.82 -7.38 16.48
C GLY A 254 13.30 -7.03 16.30
N SER A 255 13.95 -7.72 15.39
CA SER A 255 15.39 -7.63 15.22
C SER A 255 15.81 -6.45 14.34
N ILE A 256 16.89 -5.78 14.70
CA ILE A 256 17.55 -4.77 13.88
C ILE A 256 18.52 -5.39 12.87
N GLU A 257 18.81 -6.70 12.98
CA GLU A 257 19.72 -7.41 12.10
C GLU A 257 19.06 -7.77 10.76
N PRO A 258 19.79 -7.68 9.63
CA PRO A 258 19.28 -8.09 8.32
C PRO A 258 18.76 -9.54 8.30
N ARG A 259 17.73 -9.81 7.48
CA ARG A 259 17.14 -11.16 7.30
C ARG A 259 16.52 -11.76 8.58
N ARG A 260 16.22 -10.94 9.56
CA ARG A 260 15.48 -11.32 10.76
C ARG A 260 14.11 -10.65 10.76
N PRO A 261 13.10 -11.29 11.36
CA PRO A 261 11.77 -10.69 11.49
C PRO A 261 11.87 -9.32 12.17
N HIS A 262 11.20 -8.36 11.60
CA HIS A 262 11.16 -6.98 12.10
C HIS A 262 9.89 -6.26 11.66
N TYR A 263 9.57 -5.22 12.36
CA TYR A 263 8.53 -4.24 12.03
C TYR A 263 9.11 -2.84 12.11
N ILE A 264 8.76 -2.01 11.17
CA ILE A 264 9.14 -0.59 11.12
C ILE A 264 7.89 0.22 10.79
N GLY A 265 7.65 1.29 11.52
CA GLY A 265 6.52 2.17 11.27
C GLY A 265 6.80 3.62 11.62
N CYS A 266 6.16 4.52 10.87
CA CYS A 266 6.03 5.92 11.24
C CYS A 266 4.55 6.21 11.52
N THR A 267 4.26 6.79 12.67
CA THR A 267 2.90 7.08 13.11
C THR A 267 2.74 8.56 13.43
N ALA A 268 1.55 9.09 13.14
CA ALA A 268 1.15 10.43 13.55
C ALA A 268 -0.31 10.39 14.05
N PRO A 269 -0.77 11.34 14.87
CA PRO A 269 -2.16 11.46 15.23
C PRO A 269 -3.01 11.66 13.97
N ILE A 270 -4.19 11.06 13.95
CA ILE A 270 -5.21 11.35 12.94
C ILE A 270 -5.82 12.71 13.34
N SER A 271 -5.65 13.72 12.49
CA SER A 271 -6.27 15.04 12.64
C SER A 271 -7.67 15.05 12.05
#